data_3dbb06e12ea2a635ab3969bd6fc675e2
#
_entry.id   3dbb06e12ea2a635ab3969bd6fc675e2
#
_cell.length_a   1.000
_cell.length_b   1.000
_cell.length_c   1.000
_cell.angle_alpha   90.00
_cell.angle_beta   90.00
_cell.angle_gamma   90.00
#
_symmetry.space_group_name_H-M   'P 1'
#
loop_
_entity.id
_entity.type
_entity.pdbx_description
1 polymer ?
#
loop_
_entity_poly.entity_id
_entity_poly.type
_entity_poly.pdbx_seq_one_letter_code
_entity_poly.pdbx_strand_id
1 'polypeptide(L)'
;GRNVIIDKKFGAPHITKDGVSVAKEIELADAAENLGAQLVKEVASKTGDQAGDGTTTATVLTQAIVGVGLKNVTAGANPMDLKRGMDKAVSAIVAHIKEQSEEVGNDFDKIEQVATISANNDATIGKLIADAMRMVSKDGVITIGEAKGMDTTIDVVQGMQFDRGYISPYFVTNTETMEVEMDRPYILLYDKKISNLKELLPVLEPAVQSGRPLLVIAEDVDSEALTTLVVNRLRAQLKICAVKAPGFGDRRKEMLEDIA
;
A
#
# COMPACT_ATOMS: atom_id res chain seq x y z
N GLY A 1 -8.11 -9.31 20.10
CA GLY A 1 -9.57 -9.38 20.07
C GLY A 1 -10.11 -10.80 19.85
N ARG A 2 -11.41 -10.93 19.85
CA ARG A 2 -12.09 -12.20 19.52
C ARG A 2 -12.36 -12.25 18.03
N ASN A 3 -12.39 -13.46 17.45
CA ASN A 3 -12.82 -13.65 16.07
C ASN A 3 -14.30 -13.23 15.93
N VAL A 4 -14.58 -12.46 14.87
CA VAL A 4 -15.92 -12.07 14.44
C VAL A 4 -16.16 -12.74 13.09
N ILE A 5 -17.35 -13.32 12.95
CA ILE A 5 -17.81 -13.90 11.68
C ILE A 5 -18.70 -12.88 11.02
N ILE A 6 -18.32 -12.42 9.84
CA ILE A 6 -19.08 -11.49 9.02
C ILE A 6 -19.74 -12.30 7.92
N ASP A 7 -21.08 -12.30 7.90
CA ASP A 7 -21.85 -12.94 6.83
C ASP A 7 -21.74 -12.12 5.54
N LYS A 8 -21.56 -12.79 4.42
CA LYS A 8 -21.54 -12.17 3.09
C LYS A 8 -22.70 -12.68 2.26
N LYS A 9 -23.37 -11.77 1.57
CA LYS A 9 -24.47 -12.12 0.65
C LYS A 9 -24.04 -13.10 -0.45
N PHE A 10 -22.76 -13.09 -0.80
CA PHE A 10 -22.16 -14.01 -1.79
C PHE A 10 -20.78 -14.45 -1.32
N GLY A 11 -20.50 -15.74 -1.38
CA GLY A 11 -19.23 -16.34 -0.98
C GLY A 11 -19.21 -16.87 0.46
N ALA A 12 -18.01 -17.26 0.91
CA ALA A 12 -17.82 -17.75 2.28
C ALA A 12 -17.86 -16.61 3.30
N PRO A 13 -18.32 -16.86 4.55
CA PRO A 13 -18.23 -15.89 5.62
C PRO A 13 -16.79 -15.43 5.85
N HIS A 14 -16.63 -14.14 6.16
CA HIS A 14 -15.32 -13.60 6.49
C HIS A 14 -15.09 -13.66 8.00
N ILE A 15 -13.98 -14.30 8.40
CA ILE A 15 -13.60 -14.39 9.82
C ILE A 15 -12.44 -13.42 10.05
N THR A 16 -12.63 -12.47 10.96
CA THR A 16 -11.61 -11.46 11.23
C THR A 16 -11.57 -11.07 12.71
N LYS A 17 -10.41 -10.57 13.15
CA LYS A 17 -10.20 -9.91 14.46
C LYS A 17 -9.98 -8.41 14.31
N ASP A 18 -9.82 -7.95 13.07
CA ASP A 18 -9.50 -6.55 12.79
C ASP A 18 -10.69 -5.64 13.01
N GLY A 19 -10.48 -4.60 13.84
CA GLY A 19 -11.53 -3.67 14.22
C GLY A 19 -12.05 -2.81 13.07
N VAL A 20 -11.23 -2.42 12.12
CA VAL A 20 -11.69 -1.64 10.96
C VAL A 20 -12.52 -2.48 10.01
N SER A 21 -12.14 -3.73 9.78
CA SER A 21 -12.93 -4.66 8.96
C SER A 21 -14.30 -4.92 9.56
N VAL A 22 -14.37 -5.14 10.88
CA VAL A 22 -15.63 -5.30 11.58
C VAL A 22 -16.48 -4.02 11.53
N ALA A 23 -15.87 -2.86 11.81
CA ALA A 23 -16.59 -1.59 11.83
C ALA A 23 -17.19 -1.23 10.46
N LYS A 24 -16.49 -1.52 9.37
CA LYS A 24 -16.97 -1.24 8.00
C LYS A 24 -18.25 -1.98 7.63
N GLU A 25 -18.48 -3.16 8.18
CA GLU A 25 -19.65 -4.00 7.88
C GLU A 25 -20.88 -3.69 8.73
N ILE A 26 -20.76 -2.82 9.74
CA ILE A 26 -21.89 -2.48 10.61
C ILE A 26 -22.82 -1.51 9.91
N GLU A 27 -24.05 -1.92 9.68
CA GLU A 27 -25.15 -1.09 9.21
C GLU A 27 -26.33 -1.22 10.16
N LEU A 28 -26.90 -0.10 10.60
CA LEU A 28 -28.03 -0.05 11.51
C LEU A 28 -29.29 0.41 10.77
N ALA A 29 -30.44 -0.15 11.14
CA ALA A 29 -31.70 0.15 10.48
C ALA A 29 -32.21 1.58 10.75
N ASP A 30 -31.92 2.11 11.94
CA ASP A 30 -32.27 3.50 12.29
C ASP A 30 -31.23 4.47 11.69
N ALA A 31 -31.68 5.49 10.99
CA ALA A 31 -30.82 6.45 10.29
C ALA A 31 -29.95 7.27 11.25
N ALA A 32 -30.46 7.63 12.44
CA ALA A 32 -29.71 8.41 13.42
C ALA A 32 -28.64 7.55 14.11
N GLU A 33 -28.98 6.32 14.47
CA GLU A 33 -28.02 5.35 15.01
C GLU A 33 -26.94 5.00 13.98
N ASN A 34 -27.34 4.83 12.71
CA ASN A 34 -26.40 4.54 11.62
C ASN A 34 -25.42 5.69 11.36
N LEU A 35 -25.84 6.94 11.54
CA LEU A 35 -24.93 8.09 11.49
C LEU A 35 -23.83 7.96 12.57
N GLY A 36 -24.17 7.56 13.78
CA GLY A 36 -23.22 7.25 14.84
C GLY A 36 -22.24 6.14 14.45
N ALA A 37 -22.74 5.06 13.84
CA ALA A 37 -21.92 3.97 13.33
C ALA A 37 -20.95 4.45 12.25
N GLN A 38 -21.35 5.34 11.34
CA GLN A 38 -20.46 5.91 10.32
C GLN A 38 -19.31 6.74 10.93
N LEU A 39 -19.58 7.52 11.97
CA LEU A 39 -18.53 8.26 12.68
C LEU A 39 -17.50 7.32 13.33
N VAL A 40 -17.94 6.21 13.91
CA VAL A 40 -17.03 5.19 14.48
C VAL A 40 -16.23 4.49 13.38
N LYS A 41 -16.82 4.20 12.22
CA LYS A 41 -16.10 3.69 11.05
C LYS A 41 -14.99 4.63 10.60
N GLU A 42 -15.24 5.93 10.59
CA GLU A 42 -14.25 6.94 10.22
C GLU A 42 -13.06 6.94 11.19
N VAL A 43 -13.30 6.83 12.51
CA VAL A 43 -12.23 6.72 13.51
C VAL A 43 -11.37 5.48 13.26
N ALA A 44 -11.98 4.33 13.06
CA ALA A 44 -11.27 3.08 12.78
C ALA A 44 -10.45 3.18 11.49
N SER A 45 -11.02 3.72 10.42
CA SER A 45 -10.35 3.88 9.12
C SER A 45 -9.15 4.83 9.21
N LYS A 46 -9.32 6.02 9.80
CA LYS A 46 -8.21 6.98 10.00
C LYS A 46 -7.08 6.39 10.83
N THR A 47 -7.39 5.61 11.87
CA THR A 47 -6.36 4.94 12.67
C THR A 47 -5.61 3.90 11.85
N GLY A 48 -6.30 3.10 11.05
CA GLY A 48 -5.70 2.15 10.12
C GLY A 48 -4.78 2.80 9.10
N ASP A 49 -5.23 3.90 8.49
CA ASP A 49 -4.48 4.63 7.46
C ASP A 49 -3.21 5.32 8.03
N GLN A 50 -3.27 5.81 9.27
CA GLN A 50 -2.17 6.56 9.88
C GLN A 50 -1.16 5.68 10.62
N ALA A 51 -1.61 4.61 11.27
CA ALA A 51 -0.78 3.78 12.14
C ALA A 51 -0.69 2.31 11.69
N GLY A 52 -1.57 1.86 10.81
CA GLY A 52 -1.62 0.45 10.38
C GLY A 52 -2.12 -0.53 11.44
N ASP A 53 -2.24 -0.12 12.70
CA ASP A 53 -2.66 -0.94 13.84
C ASP A 53 -3.45 -0.10 14.86
N GLY A 54 -4.02 -0.75 15.86
CA GLY A 54 -4.73 -0.08 16.95
C GLY A 54 -6.18 0.33 16.63
N THR A 55 -6.76 -0.13 15.55
CA THR A 55 -8.12 0.20 15.10
C THR A 55 -9.18 -0.18 16.12
N THR A 56 -9.06 -1.36 16.72
CA THR A 56 -9.96 -1.83 17.80
C THR A 56 -9.81 -0.98 19.05
N THR A 57 -8.59 -0.63 19.44
CA THR A 57 -8.31 0.23 20.60
C THR A 57 -8.91 1.61 20.40
N ALA A 58 -8.75 2.22 19.22
CA ALA A 58 -9.34 3.52 18.88
C ALA A 58 -10.86 3.50 18.96
N THR A 59 -11.50 2.41 18.49
CA THR A 59 -12.95 2.21 18.56
C THR A 59 -13.44 2.15 20.02
N VAL A 60 -12.75 1.36 20.87
CA VAL A 60 -13.10 1.23 22.29
C VAL A 60 -12.91 2.55 23.04
N LEU A 61 -11.80 3.27 22.77
CA LEU A 61 -11.57 4.60 23.35
C LEU A 61 -12.63 5.61 22.93
N THR A 62 -13.05 5.58 21.66
CA THR A 62 -14.15 6.42 21.16
C THR A 62 -15.44 6.17 21.96
N GLN A 63 -15.80 4.92 22.15
CA GLN A 63 -16.97 4.56 22.96
C GLN A 63 -16.86 5.12 24.38
N ALA A 64 -15.72 4.94 25.03
CA ALA A 64 -15.51 5.40 26.40
C ALA A 64 -15.58 6.93 26.51
N ILE A 65 -14.90 7.65 25.61
CA ILE A 65 -14.87 9.13 25.59
C ILE A 65 -16.25 9.68 25.33
N VAL A 66 -16.98 9.17 24.33
CA VAL A 66 -18.33 9.61 24.01
C VAL A 66 -19.28 9.30 25.16
N GLY A 67 -19.22 8.11 25.75
CA GLY A 67 -20.08 7.71 26.85
C GLY A 67 -19.90 8.57 28.11
N VAL A 68 -18.66 8.93 28.46
CA VAL A 68 -18.38 9.83 29.59
C VAL A 68 -18.73 11.28 29.24
N GLY A 69 -18.39 11.73 28.03
CA GLY A 69 -18.70 13.07 27.54
C GLY A 69 -20.20 13.35 27.53
N LEU A 70 -20.99 12.40 27.04
CA LEU A 70 -22.45 12.52 26.98
C LEU A 70 -23.09 12.65 28.37
N LYS A 71 -22.59 11.90 29.36
CA LYS A 71 -23.05 12.05 30.77
C LYS A 71 -22.79 13.47 31.30
N ASN A 72 -21.64 14.05 31.01
CA ASN A 72 -21.33 15.41 31.43
C ASN A 72 -22.21 16.46 30.74
N VAL A 73 -22.44 16.33 29.44
CA VAL A 73 -23.33 17.22 28.68
C VAL A 73 -24.76 17.12 29.17
N THR A 74 -25.26 15.92 29.44
CA THR A 74 -26.61 15.69 30.02
C THR A 74 -26.73 16.29 31.42
N ALA A 75 -25.63 16.33 32.20
CA ALA A 75 -25.56 17.01 33.49
C ALA A 75 -25.44 18.54 33.40
N GLY A 76 -25.46 19.13 32.21
CA GLY A 76 -25.43 20.60 31.98
C GLY A 76 -24.07 21.19 31.65
N ALA A 77 -23.03 20.35 31.43
CA ALA A 77 -21.75 20.85 30.99
C ALA A 77 -21.82 21.40 29.54
N ASN A 78 -21.11 22.51 29.28
CA ASN A 78 -21.03 23.06 27.93
C ASN A 78 -20.21 22.12 27.01
N PRO A 79 -20.76 21.63 25.88
CA PRO A 79 -20.05 20.74 24.98
C PRO A 79 -18.76 21.33 24.40
N MET A 80 -18.72 22.65 24.15
CA MET A 80 -17.55 23.34 23.61
C MET A 80 -16.41 23.44 24.62
N ASP A 81 -16.74 23.63 25.91
CA ASP A 81 -15.76 23.61 26.98
C ASP A 81 -15.21 22.22 27.21
N LEU A 82 -16.08 21.22 27.14
CA LEU A 82 -15.67 19.81 27.20
C LEU A 82 -14.71 19.46 26.06
N LYS A 83 -15.03 19.89 24.82
CA LYS A 83 -14.13 19.70 23.67
C LYS A 83 -12.77 20.36 23.90
N ARG A 84 -12.74 21.61 24.35
CA ARG A 84 -11.47 22.30 24.66
C ARG A 84 -10.66 21.58 25.73
N GLY A 85 -11.33 21.01 26.72
CA GLY A 85 -10.69 20.17 27.75
C GLY A 85 -10.09 18.88 27.16
N MET A 86 -10.83 18.20 26.30
CA MET A 86 -10.33 17.00 25.60
C MET A 86 -9.14 17.32 24.72
N ASP A 87 -9.15 18.39 23.95
CA ASP A 87 -8.04 18.81 23.07
C ASP A 87 -6.73 19.04 23.88
N LYS A 88 -6.84 19.70 25.05
CA LYS A 88 -5.71 19.88 25.99
C LYS A 88 -5.22 18.55 26.56
N ALA A 89 -6.13 17.67 26.95
CA ALA A 89 -5.78 16.37 27.50
C ALA A 89 -5.07 15.50 26.44
N VAL A 90 -5.57 15.48 25.21
CA VAL A 90 -4.94 14.77 24.08
C VAL A 90 -3.53 15.27 23.84
N SER A 91 -3.33 16.61 23.79
CA SER A 91 -2.00 17.18 23.60
C SER A 91 -1.01 16.78 24.70
N ALA A 92 -1.45 16.77 25.95
CA ALA A 92 -0.61 16.37 27.08
C ALA A 92 -0.30 14.87 27.07
N ILE A 93 -1.31 14.04 26.76
CA ILE A 93 -1.14 12.57 26.68
C ILE A 93 -0.19 12.20 25.53
N VAL A 94 -0.34 12.82 24.35
CA VAL A 94 0.54 12.56 23.19
C VAL A 94 1.98 12.94 23.50
N ALA A 95 2.22 14.09 24.17
CA ALA A 95 3.55 14.49 24.60
C ALA A 95 4.17 13.46 25.56
N HIS A 96 3.40 13.00 26.55
CA HIS A 96 3.85 12.01 27.51
C HIS A 96 4.13 10.64 26.87
N ILE A 97 3.28 10.20 25.92
CA ILE A 97 3.51 8.97 25.18
C ILE A 97 4.81 9.04 24.37
N LYS A 98 5.09 10.22 23.74
CA LYS A 98 6.35 10.42 23.00
C LYS A 98 7.58 10.33 23.91
N GLU A 99 7.50 10.85 25.13
CA GLU A 99 8.60 10.72 26.12
C GLU A 99 8.86 9.27 26.55
N GLN A 100 7.81 8.44 26.58
CA GLN A 100 7.91 7.03 26.95
C GLN A 100 8.23 6.10 25.78
N SER A 101 8.08 6.58 24.54
CA SER A 101 8.31 5.76 23.36
C SER A 101 9.79 5.48 23.14
N GLU A 102 10.11 4.27 22.77
CA GLU A 102 11.44 3.86 22.35
C GLU A 102 11.48 3.68 20.84
N GLU A 103 12.51 4.23 20.20
CA GLU A 103 12.72 4.00 18.78
C GLU A 103 13.13 2.54 18.52
N VAL A 104 12.45 1.92 17.55
CA VAL A 104 12.75 0.55 17.13
C VAL A 104 14.07 0.50 16.35
N GLY A 105 14.33 1.53 15.55
CA GLY A 105 15.55 1.63 14.77
C GLY A 105 15.81 0.41 13.88
N ASN A 106 17.02 -0.15 13.92
CA ASN A 106 17.45 -1.36 13.19
C ASN A 106 17.50 -2.59 14.13
N ASP A 107 16.86 -2.52 15.26
CA ASP A 107 16.81 -3.64 16.21
C ASP A 107 15.76 -4.66 15.77
N PHE A 108 16.22 -5.75 15.16
CA PHE A 108 15.34 -6.81 14.65
C PHE A 108 14.59 -7.56 15.75
N ASP A 109 15.09 -7.58 16.97
CA ASP A 109 14.38 -8.19 18.10
C ASP A 109 13.18 -7.32 18.49
N LYS A 110 13.33 -5.99 18.47
CA LYS A 110 12.20 -5.06 18.64
C LYS A 110 11.21 -5.14 17.48
N ILE A 111 11.68 -5.28 16.24
CA ILE A 111 10.81 -5.49 15.07
C ILE A 111 9.98 -6.76 15.24
N GLU A 112 10.60 -7.87 15.68
CA GLU A 112 9.90 -9.14 15.94
C GLU A 112 8.84 -8.98 17.04
N GLN A 113 9.16 -8.26 18.12
CA GLN A 113 8.21 -7.99 19.20
C GLN A 113 7.02 -7.16 18.72
N VAL A 114 7.24 -6.10 17.95
CA VAL A 114 6.17 -5.27 17.37
C VAL A 114 5.31 -6.09 16.42
N ALA A 115 5.93 -6.85 15.53
CA ALA A 115 5.22 -7.70 14.58
C ALA A 115 4.41 -8.79 15.30
N THR A 116 4.95 -9.38 16.37
CA THR A 116 4.25 -10.36 17.21
C THR A 116 3.00 -9.76 17.84
N ILE A 117 3.10 -8.54 18.38
CA ILE A 117 1.94 -7.84 18.99
C ILE A 117 0.90 -7.54 17.92
N SER A 118 1.30 -7.02 16.76
CA SER A 118 0.40 -6.73 15.64
C SER A 118 -0.27 -7.99 15.09
N ALA A 119 0.42 -9.13 15.11
CA ALA A 119 -0.13 -10.44 14.79
C ALA A 119 -0.96 -11.07 15.94
N ASN A 120 -1.38 -10.26 16.92
CA ASN A 120 -2.19 -10.69 18.06
C ASN A 120 -1.50 -11.76 18.94
N ASN A 121 -0.22 -11.51 19.25
CA ASN A 121 0.70 -12.36 20.03
C ASN A 121 1.06 -13.69 19.35
N ASP A 122 1.02 -13.75 18.02
CA ASP A 122 1.53 -14.89 17.27
C ASP A 122 3.03 -14.68 16.99
N ALA A 123 3.87 -15.34 17.78
CA ALA A 123 5.32 -15.25 17.65
C ALA A 123 5.84 -15.86 16.33
N THR A 124 5.11 -16.82 15.74
CA THR A 124 5.48 -17.43 14.47
C THR A 124 5.39 -16.40 13.35
N ILE A 125 4.28 -15.66 13.29
CA ILE A 125 4.07 -14.59 12.33
C ILE A 125 5.06 -13.44 12.60
N GLY A 126 5.26 -13.06 13.87
CA GLY A 126 6.21 -12.02 14.26
C GLY A 126 7.62 -12.30 13.75
N LYS A 127 8.10 -13.54 13.92
CA LYS A 127 9.40 -13.97 13.40
C LYS A 127 9.47 -13.94 11.89
N LEU A 128 8.46 -14.44 11.19
CA LEU A 128 8.40 -14.38 9.72
C LEU A 128 8.50 -12.95 9.18
N ILE A 129 7.81 -12.01 9.80
CA ILE A 129 7.89 -10.59 9.43
C ILE A 129 9.29 -10.01 9.70
N ALA A 130 9.88 -10.32 10.86
CA ALA A 130 11.23 -9.86 11.17
C ALA A 130 12.29 -10.45 10.23
N ASP A 131 12.16 -11.71 9.84
CA ASP A 131 13.04 -12.36 8.88
C ASP A 131 12.86 -11.75 7.48
N ALA A 132 11.64 -11.45 7.05
CA ALA A 132 11.38 -10.72 5.82
C ALA A 132 12.02 -9.31 5.84
N MET A 133 11.88 -8.56 6.95
CA MET A 133 12.50 -7.24 7.12
C MET A 133 14.03 -7.29 7.06
N ARG A 134 14.67 -8.36 7.56
CA ARG A 134 16.12 -8.55 7.42
C ARG A 134 16.54 -8.70 5.97
N MET A 135 15.70 -9.32 5.12
CA MET A 135 16.01 -9.58 3.72
C MET A 135 15.82 -8.34 2.84
N VAL A 136 14.78 -7.54 3.12
CA VAL A 136 14.41 -6.39 2.26
C VAL A 136 14.90 -5.04 2.81
N SER A 137 15.46 -4.99 4.02
CA SER A 137 15.84 -3.77 4.75
C SER A 137 14.65 -2.87 5.10
N LYS A 138 14.92 -1.68 5.68
CA LYS A 138 13.86 -0.74 6.14
C LYS A 138 13.01 -0.16 5.02
N ASP A 139 13.60 0.01 3.85
CA ASP A 139 12.97 0.66 2.71
C ASP A 139 12.24 -0.36 1.82
N GLY A 140 12.31 -1.65 2.20
CA GLY A 140 11.64 -2.72 1.48
C GLY A 140 10.14 -2.78 1.79
N VAL A 141 9.36 -3.14 0.78
CA VAL A 141 7.92 -3.34 0.90
C VAL A 141 7.62 -4.80 1.20
N ILE A 142 6.85 -5.06 2.26
CA ILE A 142 6.34 -6.38 2.59
C ILE A 142 4.85 -6.42 2.26
N THR A 143 4.47 -7.35 1.39
CA THR A 143 3.07 -7.62 1.06
C THR A 143 2.68 -9.00 1.56
N ILE A 144 1.42 -9.14 1.98
CA ILE A 144 0.85 -10.41 2.44
C ILE A 144 -0.19 -10.86 1.43
N GLY A 145 -0.10 -12.10 0.98
CA GLY A 145 -1.04 -12.68 0.03
C GLY A 145 -1.43 -14.10 0.42
N GLU A 146 -2.49 -14.62 -0.19
CA GLU A 146 -2.90 -16.00 0.00
C GLU A 146 -1.96 -16.93 -0.76
N ALA A 147 -1.39 -17.90 -0.05
CA ALA A 147 -0.57 -18.95 -0.66
C ALA A 147 -1.45 -19.97 -1.41
N LYS A 148 -0.94 -20.49 -2.51
CA LYS A 148 -1.58 -21.62 -3.22
C LYS A 148 -1.37 -22.97 -2.50
N GLY A 149 -0.40 -23.03 -1.58
CA GLY A 149 -0.05 -24.19 -0.78
C GLY A 149 -0.57 -24.14 0.65
N MET A 150 -0.25 -25.14 1.44
CA MET A 150 -0.63 -25.23 2.86
C MET A 150 0.39 -24.55 3.78
N ASP A 151 1.60 -24.28 3.30
CA ASP A 151 2.69 -23.72 4.07
C ASP A 151 2.80 -22.21 3.85
N THR A 152 3.17 -21.49 4.91
CA THR A 152 3.50 -20.06 4.83
C THR A 152 4.95 -19.91 4.38
N THR A 153 5.16 -19.23 3.27
CA THR A 153 6.50 -19.00 2.67
C THR A 153 6.81 -17.51 2.61
N ILE A 154 8.11 -17.20 2.56
CA ILE A 154 8.61 -15.85 2.28
C ILE A 154 9.25 -15.89 0.90
N ASP A 155 8.69 -15.12 -0.04
CA ASP A 155 9.25 -14.94 -1.36
C ASP A 155 9.88 -13.56 -1.45
N VAL A 156 11.19 -13.50 -1.71
CA VAL A 156 11.92 -12.23 -1.81
C VAL A 156 12.13 -11.88 -3.27
N VAL A 157 11.60 -10.75 -3.68
CA VAL A 157 11.81 -10.18 -5.01
C VAL A 157 12.77 -9.00 -4.88
N GLN A 158 13.86 -9.03 -5.62
CA GLN A 158 14.78 -7.88 -5.68
C GLN A 158 14.29 -6.90 -6.75
N GLY A 159 14.11 -5.65 -6.37
CA GLY A 159 13.59 -4.60 -7.23
C GLY A 159 12.21 -4.11 -6.82
N MET A 160 11.51 -3.48 -7.74
CA MET A 160 10.16 -2.94 -7.51
C MET A 160 9.14 -3.71 -8.35
N GLN A 161 8.06 -4.14 -7.71
CA GLN A 161 6.90 -4.71 -8.40
C GLN A 161 5.77 -3.69 -8.43
N PHE A 162 5.17 -3.46 -9.60
CA PHE A 162 4.00 -2.60 -9.76
C PHE A 162 2.96 -3.23 -10.70
N ASP A 163 1.74 -2.77 -10.61
CA ASP A 163 0.54 -3.37 -11.22
C ASP A 163 0.31 -2.99 -12.70
N ARG A 164 1.29 -2.39 -13.36
CA ARG A 164 1.20 -1.95 -14.75
C ARG A 164 2.05 -2.84 -15.65
N GLY A 165 1.42 -3.40 -16.66
CA GLY A 165 2.09 -4.22 -17.66
C GLY A 165 2.53 -3.45 -18.90
N TYR A 166 3.02 -4.19 -19.90
CA TYR A 166 3.42 -3.64 -21.18
C TYR A 166 2.23 -2.99 -21.92
N ILE A 167 2.53 -1.90 -22.64
CA ILE A 167 1.50 -1.11 -23.33
C ILE A 167 0.94 -1.85 -24.56
N SER A 168 1.75 -2.74 -25.17
CA SER A 168 1.36 -3.49 -26.35
C SER A 168 1.80 -4.96 -26.25
N PRO A 169 0.96 -5.94 -26.60
CA PRO A 169 1.32 -7.35 -26.62
C PRO A 169 2.43 -7.69 -27.63
N TYR A 170 2.70 -6.80 -28.59
CA TYR A 170 3.79 -6.98 -29.54
C TYR A 170 5.19 -6.82 -28.92
N PHE A 171 5.30 -6.36 -27.68
CA PHE A 171 6.56 -6.34 -26.94
C PHE A 171 6.95 -7.67 -26.32
N VAL A 172 6.04 -8.64 -26.25
CA VAL A 172 6.24 -9.96 -25.66
C VAL A 172 7.49 -10.65 -26.23
N THR A 173 8.35 -11.17 -25.35
CA THR A 173 9.53 -11.96 -25.74
C THR A 173 9.26 -13.45 -25.69
N ASN A 174 8.44 -13.90 -24.76
CA ASN A 174 7.97 -15.28 -24.64
C ASN A 174 6.46 -15.34 -24.90
N THR A 175 6.07 -15.88 -26.07
CA THR A 175 4.67 -15.94 -26.49
C THR A 175 3.86 -17.05 -25.79
N GLU A 176 4.51 -18.04 -25.17
CA GLU A 176 3.82 -19.10 -24.44
C GLU A 176 3.35 -18.62 -23.07
N THR A 177 4.19 -17.85 -22.35
CA THR A 177 3.89 -17.29 -21.03
C THR A 177 3.33 -15.88 -21.11
N MET A 178 3.37 -15.23 -22.29
CA MET A 178 2.99 -13.84 -22.51
C MET A 178 3.82 -12.87 -21.66
N GLU A 179 5.11 -13.15 -21.49
CA GLU A 179 6.04 -12.39 -20.67
C GLU A 179 7.04 -11.63 -21.52
N VAL A 180 7.56 -10.54 -20.93
CA VAL A 180 8.70 -9.79 -21.46
C VAL A 180 9.87 -9.97 -20.51
N GLU A 181 10.91 -10.63 -20.96
CA GLU A 181 12.15 -10.83 -20.21
C GLU A 181 13.29 -10.06 -20.88
N MET A 182 14.02 -9.28 -20.10
CA MET A 182 15.14 -8.46 -20.55
C MET A 182 16.33 -8.60 -19.61
N ASP A 183 17.49 -8.95 -20.13
CA ASP A 183 18.74 -9.00 -19.38
C ASP A 183 19.43 -7.63 -19.42
N ARG A 184 19.66 -7.02 -18.26
CA ARG A 184 20.35 -5.75 -18.05
C ARG A 184 19.90 -4.64 -19.01
N PRO A 185 18.61 -4.30 -19.09
CA PRO A 185 18.11 -3.25 -19.96
C PRO A 185 18.63 -1.87 -19.54
N TYR A 186 18.68 -0.95 -20.49
CA TYR A 186 18.59 0.47 -20.15
C TYR A 186 17.16 0.79 -19.73
N ILE A 187 17.00 1.66 -18.75
CA ILE A 187 15.69 2.08 -18.26
C ILE A 187 15.53 3.57 -18.55
N LEU A 188 14.50 3.93 -19.30
CA LEU A 188 14.07 5.30 -19.52
C LEU A 188 12.84 5.58 -18.64
N LEU A 189 12.99 6.50 -17.71
CA LEU A 189 11.90 6.99 -16.87
C LEU A 189 11.40 8.33 -17.41
N TYR A 190 10.08 8.46 -17.61
CA TYR A 190 9.50 9.69 -18.11
C TYR A 190 8.11 9.93 -17.46
N ASP A 191 7.93 11.10 -16.85
CA ASP A 191 6.74 11.44 -16.08
C ASP A 191 5.52 11.86 -16.90
N LYS A 192 5.70 11.98 -18.25
CA LYS A 192 4.68 12.42 -19.18
C LYS A 192 4.38 11.36 -20.23
N LYS A 193 3.37 11.65 -21.05
CA LYS A 193 3.01 10.87 -22.21
C LYS A 193 3.98 11.09 -23.35
N ILE A 194 4.37 10.02 -24.03
CA ILE A 194 5.24 10.04 -25.22
C ILE A 194 4.40 9.74 -26.45
N SER A 195 4.16 10.75 -27.27
CA SER A 195 3.39 10.63 -28.53
C SER A 195 4.26 10.81 -29.76
N ASN A 196 5.40 11.47 -29.64
CA ASN A 196 6.29 11.80 -30.74
C ASN A 196 7.62 11.05 -30.65
N LEU A 197 7.99 10.37 -31.72
CA LEU A 197 9.24 9.62 -31.79
C LEU A 197 10.50 10.50 -31.63
N LYS A 198 10.45 11.76 -32.06
CA LYS A 198 11.59 12.67 -31.98
C LYS A 198 12.10 12.85 -30.54
N GLU A 199 11.23 12.74 -29.57
CA GLU A 199 11.59 12.83 -28.13
C GLU A 199 12.41 11.62 -27.67
N LEU A 200 12.19 10.45 -28.29
CA LEU A 200 12.87 9.20 -27.95
C LEU A 200 14.19 8.99 -28.72
N LEU A 201 14.38 9.63 -29.85
CA LEU A 201 15.57 9.42 -30.70
C LEU A 201 16.89 9.52 -29.96
N PRO A 202 17.12 10.52 -29.09
CA PRO A 202 18.39 10.65 -28.37
C PRO A 202 18.71 9.46 -27.45
N VAL A 203 17.68 8.70 -27.01
CA VAL A 203 17.83 7.51 -26.17
C VAL A 203 17.85 6.24 -26.99
N LEU A 204 17.08 6.19 -28.08
CA LEU A 204 17.00 5.02 -28.94
C LEU A 204 18.29 4.76 -29.71
N GLU A 205 18.94 5.79 -30.24
CA GLU A 205 20.17 5.65 -31.00
C GLU A 205 21.33 4.99 -30.17
N PRO A 206 21.65 5.45 -28.97
CA PRO A 206 22.64 4.79 -28.10
C PRO A 206 22.23 3.36 -27.71
N ALA A 207 20.95 3.10 -27.45
CA ALA A 207 20.45 1.77 -27.10
C ALA A 207 20.64 0.78 -28.24
N VAL A 208 20.33 1.19 -29.48
CA VAL A 208 20.54 0.38 -30.69
C VAL A 208 22.03 0.11 -30.90
N GLN A 209 22.88 1.15 -30.79
CA GLN A 209 24.33 1.03 -30.98
C GLN A 209 24.98 0.09 -29.95
N SER A 210 24.51 0.09 -28.72
CA SER A 210 25.03 -0.78 -27.66
C SER A 210 24.51 -2.22 -27.75
N GLY A 211 23.45 -2.47 -28.50
CA GLY A 211 22.75 -3.76 -28.58
C GLY A 211 22.03 -4.18 -27.31
N ARG A 212 21.99 -3.31 -26.28
CA ARG A 212 21.27 -3.58 -25.02
C ARG A 212 19.79 -3.31 -25.17
N PRO A 213 18.94 -4.10 -24.47
CA PRO A 213 17.51 -3.82 -24.41
C PRO A 213 17.19 -2.46 -23.79
N LEU A 214 16.08 -1.86 -24.16
CA LEU A 214 15.55 -0.63 -23.56
C LEU A 214 14.17 -0.86 -22.99
N LEU A 215 14.00 -0.58 -21.70
CA LEU A 215 12.71 -0.52 -21.03
C LEU A 215 12.31 0.94 -20.87
N VAL A 216 11.16 1.29 -21.42
CA VAL A 216 10.56 2.63 -21.28
C VAL A 216 9.44 2.56 -20.25
N ILE A 217 9.54 3.35 -19.20
CA ILE A 217 8.51 3.50 -18.16
C ILE A 217 8.00 4.94 -18.26
N ALA A 218 6.81 5.12 -18.82
CA ALA A 218 6.24 6.44 -19.07
C ALA A 218 4.77 6.49 -18.64
N GLU A 219 4.21 7.70 -18.51
CA GLU A 219 2.78 7.84 -18.24
C GLU A 219 1.95 7.06 -19.26
N ASP A 220 2.24 7.24 -20.53
CA ASP A 220 1.74 6.45 -21.65
C ASP A 220 2.67 6.58 -22.85
N VAL A 221 2.61 5.63 -23.78
CA VAL A 221 3.25 5.73 -25.08
C VAL A 221 2.21 5.40 -26.13
N ASP A 222 1.90 6.34 -27.02
CA ASP A 222 0.83 6.17 -28.00
C ASP A 222 1.18 6.68 -29.39
N SER A 223 0.18 6.63 -30.28
CA SER A 223 0.22 7.21 -31.62
C SER A 223 1.45 6.77 -32.44
N GLU A 224 2.17 7.73 -33.02
CA GLU A 224 3.34 7.49 -33.87
C GLU A 224 4.49 6.82 -33.10
N ALA A 225 4.71 7.23 -31.86
CA ALA A 225 5.77 6.67 -31.03
C ALA A 225 5.57 5.17 -30.80
N LEU A 226 4.38 4.75 -30.35
CA LEU A 226 4.07 3.35 -30.13
C LEU A 226 4.18 2.52 -31.42
N THR A 227 3.60 3.00 -32.52
CA THR A 227 3.64 2.31 -33.81
C THR A 227 5.07 2.07 -34.25
N THR A 228 5.92 3.08 -34.13
CA THR A 228 7.33 2.97 -34.55
C THR A 228 8.12 2.03 -33.65
N LEU A 229 7.92 2.05 -32.34
CA LEU A 229 8.56 1.12 -31.42
C LEU A 229 8.16 -0.33 -31.72
N VAL A 230 6.87 -0.59 -31.95
CA VAL A 230 6.36 -1.93 -32.29
C VAL A 230 6.92 -2.42 -33.63
N VAL A 231 6.94 -1.58 -34.67
CA VAL A 231 7.47 -1.95 -36.00
C VAL A 231 8.97 -2.28 -35.91
N ASN A 232 9.75 -1.46 -35.21
CA ASN A 232 11.19 -1.72 -35.05
C ASN A 232 11.46 -2.96 -34.18
N ARG A 233 10.61 -3.22 -33.18
CA ARG A 233 10.67 -4.46 -32.38
C ARG A 233 10.42 -5.70 -33.25
N LEU A 234 9.35 -5.67 -34.07
CA LEU A 234 9.00 -6.80 -34.96
C LEU A 234 10.06 -7.04 -36.06
N ARG A 235 10.75 -6.01 -36.53
CA ARG A 235 11.86 -6.12 -37.46
C ARG A 235 13.15 -6.58 -36.81
N ALA A 236 13.14 -6.90 -35.50
CA ALA A 236 14.30 -7.29 -34.71
C ALA A 236 15.46 -6.27 -34.69
N GLN A 237 15.17 -5.00 -35.03
CA GLN A 237 16.18 -3.93 -35.01
C GLN A 237 16.37 -3.32 -33.62
N LEU A 238 15.35 -3.46 -32.75
CA LEU A 238 15.35 -2.87 -31.43
C LEU A 238 14.76 -3.83 -30.39
N LYS A 239 15.52 -4.12 -29.34
CA LYS A 239 15.03 -4.86 -28.17
C LYS A 239 14.41 -3.86 -27.19
N ILE A 240 13.10 -3.65 -27.29
CA ILE A 240 12.40 -2.64 -26.49
C ILE A 240 11.11 -3.18 -25.91
N CYS A 241 10.75 -2.68 -24.73
CA CYS A 241 9.43 -2.78 -24.14
C CYS A 241 9.02 -1.42 -23.57
N ALA A 242 7.76 -1.07 -23.67
CA ALA A 242 7.20 0.09 -23.01
C ALA A 242 6.09 -0.34 -22.05
N VAL A 243 6.15 0.18 -20.83
CA VAL A 243 5.17 -0.07 -19.76
C VAL A 243 4.64 1.25 -19.23
N LYS A 244 3.42 1.23 -18.71
CA LYS A 244 2.86 2.40 -18.03
C LYS A 244 3.48 2.59 -16.67
N ALA A 245 3.83 3.84 -16.34
CA ALA A 245 4.33 4.20 -15.02
C ALA A 245 3.27 3.94 -13.94
N PRO A 246 3.69 3.46 -12.76
CA PRO A 246 2.79 3.26 -11.62
C PRO A 246 2.27 4.57 -11.06
N GLY A 247 1.11 4.53 -10.41
CA GLY A 247 0.50 5.68 -9.76
C GLY A 247 -0.13 6.71 -10.71
N PHE A 248 -0.63 7.81 -10.13
CA PHE A 248 -1.29 8.91 -10.84
C PHE A 248 -0.85 10.25 -10.25
N GLY A 249 -0.83 11.31 -11.07
CA GLY A 249 -0.48 12.66 -10.64
C GLY A 249 0.89 12.74 -9.96
N ASP A 250 0.98 13.46 -8.86
CA ASP A 250 2.23 13.67 -8.11
C ASP A 250 2.82 12.36 -7.57
N ARG A 251 1.97 11.42 -7.13
CA ARG A 251 2.42 10.09 -6.68
C ARG A 251 3.15 9.31 -7.77
N ARG A 252 2.79 9.47 -9.05
CA ARG A 252 3.53 8.85 -10.16
C ARG A 252 4.95 9.35 -10.23
N LYS A 253 5.14 10.66 -10.04
CA LYS A 253 6.46 11.28 -10.07
C LYS A 253 7.33 10.76 -8.94
N GLU A 254 6.79 10.70 -7.72
CA GLU A 254 7.47 10.12 -6.55
C GLU A 254 7.87 8.65 -6.80
N MET A 255 6.96 7.84 -7.36
CA MET A 255 7.27 6.43 -7.68
C MET A 255 8.32 6.28 -8.78
N LEU A 256 8.37 7.19 -9.76
CA LEU A 256 9.43 7.19 -10.77
C LEU A 256 10.79 7.63 -10.20
N GLU A 257 10.79 8.53 -9.22
CA GLU A 257 11.99 8.90 -8.45
C GLU A 257 12.49 7.72 -7.60
N ASP A 258 11.61 6.91 -7.01
CA ASP A 258 11.97 5.69 -6.28
C ASP A 258 12.58 4.60 -7.19
N ILE A 259 12.19 4.55 -8.46
CA ILE A 259 12.75 3.61 -9.45
C ILE A 259 14.13 4.08 -9.95
N ALA A 260 14.41 5.40 -9.96
CA ALA A 260 15.62 6.01 -10.51
C ALA A 260 16.84 5.80 -9.62
#